data_38cee5eb442c795654ffb8b0a672c050
#
_entry.id   38cee5eb442c795654ffb8b0a672c050
#
_cell.length_a   1.000
_cell.length_b   1.000
_cell.length_c   1.000
_cell.angle_alpha   90.00
_cell.angle_beta   90.00
_cell.angle_gamma   90.00
#
_symmetry.space_group_name_H-M   'P 1'
#
loop_
_entity.id
_entity.type
_entity.pdbx_description
1 polymer ?
#
loop_
_entity_poly.entity_id
_entity_poly.type
_entity_poly.pdbx_seq_one_letter_code
_entity_poly.pdbx_strand_id
1 'polypeptide(L)'
;MHIYLQGLTMGLAYVAPIGLQNLFVINSALTQRRSRVYLTALIVIVWDISLGLSCFLGAGALMQAVPWLQKVILAIGSLIVIWIGVGLLRSKASLEGGRDVNVPIWKLITSAFVVTWLNPQAIIDGTMMLGAFRATLPTGGDVPFILGFGSASVIWFLTVSTLVSLLGSKFNEKVLNVINKVCGAVIIFYGLKLLYSFAKMMGWL
;
A
#
# COMPACT_ATOMS: atom_id res chain seq x y z
N MET A 1 -2.79 -22.06 17.65
CA MET A 1 -2.14 -22.23 16.32
C MET A 1 -3.09 -22.00 15.15
N HIS A 2 -4.31 -22.54 15.17
CA HIS A 2 -5.28 -22.37 14.08
C HIS A 2 -5.65 -20.89 13.80
N ILE A 3 -5.89 -20.09 14.84
CA ILE A 3 -6.27 -18.66 14.72
C ILE A 3 -5.12 -17.83 14.13
N TYR A 4 -3.87 -18.11 14.49
CA TYR A 4 -2.70 -17.47 13.87
C TYR A 4 -2.64 -17.77 12.36
N LEU A 5 -2.85 -19.02 11.95
CA LEU A 5 -2.88 -19.40 10.55
C LEU A 5 -4.05 -18.75 9.79
N GLN A 6 -5.19 -18.57 10.43
CA GLN A 6 -6.30 -17.78 9.87
C GLN A 6 -5.88 -16.33 9.65
N GLY A 7 -5.24 -15.70 10.65
CA GLY A 7 -4.71 -14.34 10.50
C GLY A 7 -3.66 -14.24 9.37
N LEU A 8 -2.76 -15.23 9.28
CA LEU A 8 -1.74 -15.28 8.24
C LEU A 8 -2.36 -15.41 6.83
N THR A 9 -3.29 -16.34 6.64
CA THR A 9 -3.94 -16.55 5.33
C THR A 9 -4.80 -15.36 4.94
N MET A 10 -5.55 -14.78 5.86
CA MET A 10 -6.34 -13.57 5.61
C MET A 10 -5.46 -12.36 5.33
N GLY A 11 -4.36 -12.21 6.09
CA GLY A 11 -3.38 -11.17 5.83
C GLY A 11 -2.77 -11.28 4.43
N LEU A 12 -2.37 -12.48 4.00
CA LEU A 12 -1.88 -12.69 2.64
C LEU A 12 -2.95 -12.37 1.59
N ALA A 13 -4.20 -12.78 1.81
CA ALA A 13 -5.31 -12.46 0.90
C ALA A 13 -5.58 -10.94 0.82
N TYR A 14 -5.30 -10.20 1.89
CA TYR A 14 -5.44 -8.74 1.95
C TYR A 14 -4.28 -8.00 1.27
N VAL A 15 -3.02 -8.40 1.50
CA VAL A 15 -1.86 -7.65 0.99
C VAL A 15 -1.40 -8.08 -0.40
N ALA A 16 -1.71 -9.31 -0.86
CA ALA A 16 -1.25 -9.86 -2.12
C ALA A 16 -1.87 -9.20 -3.38
N PRO A 17 -3.13 -8.75 -3.40
CA PRO A 17 -3.67 -8.05 -4.56
C PRO A 17 -2.82 -6.83 -4.92
N ILE A 18 -2.48 -6.70 -6.23
CA ILE A 18 -1.64 -5.59 -6.69
C ILE A 18 -2.44 -4.29 -6.61
N GLY A 19 -2.09 -3.47 -5.63
CA GLY A 19 -2.65 -2.13 -5.40
C GLY A 19 -1.56 -1.07 -5.29
N LEU A 20 -1.92 0.10 -4.78
CA LEU A 20 -1.01 1.25 -4.65
C LEU A 20 0.22 0.95 -3.81
N GLN A 21 0.08 0.23 -2.69
CA GLN A 21 1.20 -0.16 -1.83
C GLN A 21 2.19 -1.09 -2.54
N ASN A 22 1.68 -2.12 -3.22
CA ASN A 22 2.52 -3.07 -3.96
C ASN A 22 3.28 -2.35 -5.08
N LEU A 23 2.63 -1.46 -5.84
CA LEU A 23 3.28 -0.67 -6.89
C LEU A 23 4.35 0.26 -6.32
N PHE A 24 4.11 0.88 -5.17
CA PHE A 24 5.08 1.72 -4.49
C PHE A 24 6.33 0.93 -4.06
N VAL A 25 6.15 -0.26 -3.47
CA VAL A 25 7.26 -1.15 -3.08
C VAL A 25 8.03 -1.68 -4.29
N ILE A 26 7.33 -2.13 -5.33
CA ILE A 26 7.93 -2.61 -6.58
C ILE A 26 8.77 -1.50 -7.21
N ASN A 27 8.23 -0.30 -7.34
CA ASN A 27 8.97 0.83 -7.89
C ASN A 27 10.22 1.17 -7.07
N SER A 28 10.09 1.21 -5.74
CA SER A 28 11.24 1.42 -4.85
C SER A 28 12.31 0.35 -5.04
N ALA A 29 11.91 -0.92 -5.15
CA ALA A 29 12.83 -2.05 -5.34
C ALA A 29 13.59 -2.00 -6.68
N LEU A 30 12.99 -1.38 -7.70
CA LEU A 30 13.61 -1.21 -9.02
C LEU A 30 14.55 -0.02 -9.11
N THR A 31 14.28 1.06 -8.36
CA THR A 31 14.95 2.35 -8.53
C THR A 31 15.95 2.71 -7.42
N GLN A 32 15.87 2.04 -6.27
CA GLN A 32 16.68 2.40 -5.10
C GLN A 32 17.76 1.35 -4.78
N ARG A 33 18.75 1.75 -3.97
CA ARG A 33 19.75 0.83 -3.41
C ARG A 33 19.09 -0.19 -2.48
N ARG A 34 19.66 -1.39 -2.37
CA ARG A 34 19.11 -2.49 -1.53
C ARG A 34 18.77 -2.06 -0.11
N SER A 35 19.64 -1.30 0.56
CA SER A 35 19.37 -0.83 1.92
C SER A 35 18.12 0.07 2.00
N ARG A 36 17.90 0.90 0.99
CA ARG A 36 16.71 1.76 0.88
C ARG A 36 15.46 0.98 0.54
N VAL A 37 15.58 -0.06 -0.28
CA VAL A 37 14.46 -0.97 -0.61
C VAL A 37 13.92 -1.63 0.65
N TYR A 38 14.80 -2.20 1.49
CA TYR A 38 14.36 -2.82 2.75
C TYR A 38 13.84 -1.79 3.76
N LEU A 39 14.42 -0.60 3.81
CA LEU A 39 13.88 0.49 4.63
C LEU A 39 12.45 0.87 4.17
N THR A 40 12.23 0.99 2.86
CA THR A 40 10.90 1.27 2.30
C THR A 40 9.92 0.14 2.64
N ALA A 41 10.34 -1.12 2.50
CA ALA A 41 9.52 -2.26 2.87
C ALA A 41 9.12 -2.22 4.35
N LEU A 42 10.07 -1.95 5.25
CA LEU A 42 9.80 -1.84 6.69
C LEU A 42 8.81 -0.70 7.01
N ILE A 43 8.98 0.46 6.37
CA ILE A 43 8.05 1.60 6.54
C ILE A 43 6.64 1.21 6.08
N VAL A 44 6.52 0.55 4.91
CA VAL A 44 5.23 0.09 4.39
C VAL A 44 4.62 -0.95 5.32
N ILE A 45 5.39 -1.92 5.83
CA ILE A 45 4.93 -2.93 6.79
C ILE A 45 4.36 -2.27 8.04
N VAL A 46 5.04 -1.26 8.60
CA VAL A 46 4.55 -0.55 9.79
C VAL A 46 3.22 0.14 9.51
N TRP A 47 3.10 0.85 8.38
CA TRP A 47 1.85 1.51 8.00
C TRP A 47 0.74 0.50 7.68
N ASP A 48 1.05 -0.60 7.02
CA ASP A 48 0.09 -1.66 6.69
C ASP A 48 -0.45 -2.35 7.94
N ILE A 49 0.43 -2.75 8.85
CA ILE A 49 0.03 -3.35 10.14
C ILE A 49 -0.81 -2.36 10.96
N SER A 50 -0.42 -1.08 10.99
CA SER A 50 -1.16 -0.06 11.73
C SER A 50 -2.56 0.17 11.13
N LEU A 51 -2.69 0.18 9.80
CA LEU A 51 -3.99 0.25 9.12
C LEU A 51 -4.83 -1.01 9.39
N GLY A 52 -4.24 -2.20 9.20
CA GLY A 52 -4.91 -3.46 9.46
C GLY A 52 -5.42 -3.59 10.90
N LEU A 53 -4.61 -3.19 11.87
CA LEU A 53 -5.01 -3.13 13.28
C LEU A 53 -6.18 -2.15 13.49
N SER A 54 -6.11 -0.97 12.88
CA SER A 54 -7.19 0.02 12.96
C SER A 54 -8.49 -0.47 12.32
N CYS A 55 -8.40 -1.14 11.17
CA CYS A 55 -9.56 -1.78 10.52
C CYS A 55 -10.15 -2.90 11.38
N PHE A 56 -9.30 -3.73 11.98
CA PHE A 56 -9.70 -4.79 12.89
C PHE A 56 -10.41 -4.23 14.13
N LEU A 57 -9.96 -3.11 14.68
CA LEU A 57 -10.56 -2.44 15.83
C LEU A 57 -11.79 -1.59 15.50
N GLY A 58 -12.12 -1.40 14.23
CA GLY A 58 -13.36 -0.74 13.81
C GLY A 58 -13.21 0.64 13.19
N ALA A 59 -12.03 1.02 12.71
CA ALA A 59 -11.83 2.33 12.03
C ALA A 59 -12.76 2.53 10.82
N GLY A 60 -13.15 1.44 10.13
CA GLY A 60 -14.11 1.53 9.04
C GLY A 60 -15.54 1.78 9.50
N ALA A 61 -15.93 1.31 10.69
CA ALA A 61 -17.23 1.67 11.28
C ALA A 61 -17.27 3.17 11.59
N LEU A 62 -16.15 3.73 12.08
CA LEU A 62 -16.01 5.17 12.27
C LEU A 62 -16.12 5.94 10.94
N MET A 63 -15.48 5.45 9.88
CA MET A 63 -15.53 6.07 8.56
C MET A 63 -16.95 6.05 7.97
N GLN A 64 -17.73 5.00 8.23
CA GLN A 64 -19.14 4.93 7.85
C GLN A 64 -20.03 5.85 8.71
N ALA A 65 -19.73 5.93 10.01
CA ALA A 65 -20.47 6.80 10.94
C ALA A 65 -20.20 8.30 10.74
N VAL A 66 -19.07 8.64 10.09
CA VAL A 66 -18.61 10.03 9.89
C VAL A 66 -18.37 10.30 8.40
N PRO A 67 -19.43 10.52 7.59
CA PRO A 67 -19.32 10.62 6.12
C PRO A 67 -18.38 11.74 5.63
N TRP A 68 -18.24 12.83 6.38
CA TRP A 68 -17.34 13.91 6.01
C TRP A 68 -15.86 13.46 6.02
N LEU A 69 -15.49 12.58 6.95
CA LEU A 69 -14.12 12.03 7.03
C LEU A 69 -13.78 11.24 5.76
N GLN A 70 -14.72 10.43 5.29
CA GLN A 70 -14.56 9.69 4.03
C GLN A 70 -14.39 10.63 2.84
N LYS A 71 -15.16 11.72 2.77
CA LYS A 71 -15.03 12.74 1.71
C LYS A 71 -13.66 13.39 1.71
N VAL A 72 -13.16 13.77 2.88
CA VAL A 72 -11.83 14.40 3.01
C VAL A 72 -10.72 13.43 2.59
N ILE A 73 -10.78 12.17 3.03
CA ILE A 73 -9.80 11.14 2.66
C ILE A 73 -9.83 10.88 1.14
N LEU A 74 -11.02 10.79 0.53
CA LEU A 74 -11.17 10.61 -0.91
C LEU A 74 -10.61 11.80 -1.70
N ALA A 75 -10.93 13.03 -1.29
CA ALA A 75 -10.48 14.24 -1.97
C ALA A 75 -8.95 14.38 -1.91
N ILE A 76 -8.40 14.40 -0.70
CA ILE A 76 -6.95 14.59 -0.50
C ILE A 76 -6.17 13.39 -1.03
N GLY A 77 -6.61 12.17 -0.72
CA GLY A 77 -5.95 10.93 -1.14
C GLY A 77 -5.88 10.81 -2.66
N SER A 78 -6.98 11.11 -3.38
CA SER A 78 -6.99 11.04 -4.85
C SER A 78 -5.98 11.99 -5.49
N LEU A 79 -5.93 13.24 -5.01
CA LEU A 79 -5.00 14.25 -5.56
C LEU A 79 -3.54 13.87 -5.32
N ILE A 80 -3.21 13.40 -4.11
CA ILE A 80 -1.83 13.02 -3.78
C ILE A 80 -1.43 11.74 -4.55
N VAL A 81 -2.32 10.76 -4.69
CA VAL A 81 -2.07 9.54 -5.46
C VAL A 81 -1.82 9.88 -6.94
N ILE A 82 -2.65 10.76 -7.53
CA ILE A 82 -2.43 11.24 -8.91
C ILE A 82 -1.07 11.94 -9.03
N TRP A 83 -0.73 12.80 -8.08
CA TRP A 83 0.55 13.51 -8.08
C TRP A 83 1.75 12.56 -8.00
N ILE A 84 1.70 11.53 -7.16
CA ILE A 84 2.71 10.46 -7.08
C ILE A 84 2.82 9.74 -8.43
N GLY A 85 1.70 9.36 -9.03
CA GLY A 85 1.67 8.67 -10.32
C GLY A 85 2.25 9.52 -11.46
N VAL A 86 1.94 10.82 -11.51
CA VAL A 86 2.52 11.77 -12.47
C VAL A 86 4.04 11.91 -12.26
N GLY A 87 4.49 11.97 -11.00
CA GLY A 87 5.91 11.97 -10.67
C GLY A 87 6.62 10.74 -11.22
N LEU A 88 5.99 9.58 -11.11
CA LEU A 88 6.52 8.32 -11.63
C LEU A 88 6.58 8.27 -13.16
N LEU A 89 5.54 8.77 -13.84
CA LEU A 89 5.54 8.88 -15.31
C LEU A 89 6.65 9.78 -15.84
N ARG A 90 6.99 10.83 -15.10
CA ARG A 90 8.03 11.80 -15.47
C ARG A 90 9.44 11.36 -15.08
N SER A 91 9.57 10.36 -14.20
CA SER A 91 10.86 9.85 -13.78
C SER A 91 11.58 9.18 -14.96
N LYS A 92 12.85 9.54 -15.16
CA LYS A 92 13.74 8.85 -16.10
C LYS A 92 14.64 7.92 -15.28
N ALA A 93 14.60 6.64 -15.57
CA ALA A 93 15.59 5.72 -15.04
C ALA A 93 16.89 5.92 -15.81
N SER A 94 17.97 6.41 -15.16
CA SER A 94 19.31 6.39 -15.70
C SER A 94 20.16 5.42 -14.88
N LEU A 95 20.87 4.53 -15.56
CA LEU A 95 21.83 3.62 -14.93
C LEU A 95 23.21 4.28 -14.76
N GLU A 96 23.44 5.44 -15.38
CA GLU A 96 24.73 6.16 -15.33
C GLU A 96 25.08 6.71 -13.93
N GLY A 97 24.11 6.85 -13.03
CA GLY A 97 24.31 7.30 -11.64
C GLY A 97 24.24 6.19 -10.59
N GLY A 98 24.16 4.91 -10.99
CA GLY A 98 23.82 3.83 -10.08
C GLY A 98 22.37 3.94 -9.57
N ARG A 99 21.88 2.94 -8.79
CA ARG A 99 20.56 2.94 -8.14
C ARG A 99 20.47 3.98 -7.00
N ASP A 100 20.77 5.24 -7.30
CA ASP A 100 20.97 6.31 -6.30
C ASP A 100 19.97 7.44 -6.45
N VAL A 101 18.70 7.12 -6.56
CA VAL A 101 17.68 8.12 -6.25
C VAL A 101 17.66 8.28 -4.74
N ASN A 102 18.43 9.25 -4.23
CA ASN A 102 18.51 9.54 -2.81
C ASN A 102 17.23 10.25 -2.36
N VAL A 103 16.12 9.50 -2.34
CA VAL A 103 14.84 10.01 -1.85
C VAL A 103 14.99 10.25 -0.35
N PRO A 104 14.72 11.46 0.17
CA PRO A 104 14.73 11.73 1.59
C PRO A 104 13.82 10.76 2.36
N ILE A 105 14.26 10.31 3.53
CA ILE A 105 13.52 9.32 4.34
C ILE A 105 12.09 9.82 4.65
N TRP A 106 11.93 11.10 4.95
CA TRP A 106 10.61 11.68 5.22
C TRP A 106 9.65 11.55 4.03
N LYS A 107 10.16 11.64 2.78
CA LYS A 107 9.34 11.40 1.57
C LYS A 107 8.93 9.93 1.45
N LEU A 108 9.80 8.99 1.83
CA LEU A 108 9.44 7.57 1.88
C LEU A 108 8.35 7.31 2.91
N ILE A 109 8.50 7.88 4.11
CA ILE A 109 7.52 7.74 5.19
C ILE A 109 6.16 8.32 4.78
N THR A 110 6.14 9.55 4.27
CA THR A 110 4.89 10.22 3.88
C THR A 110 4.24 9.57 2.67
N SER A 111 5.01 9.15 1.65
CA SER A 111 4.46 8.45 0.49
C SER A 111 3.89 7.09 0.88
N ALA A 112 4.58 6.33 1.72
CA ALA A 112 4.07 5.05 2.23
C ALA A 112 2.79 5.25 3.06
N PHE A 113 2.73 6.28 3.90
CA PHE A 113 1.51 6.65 4.62
C PHE A 113 0.35 6.94 3.67
N VAL A 114 0.59 7.75 2.64
CA VAL A 114 -0.44 8.16 1.68
C VAL A 114 -1.01 6.95 0.93
N VAL A 115 -0.15 6.10 0.35
CA VAL A 115 -0.60 4.95 -0.41
C VAL A 115 -1.28 3.87 0.44
N THR A 116 -1.09 3.93 1.76
CA THR A 116 -1.71 3.03 2.74
C THR A 116 -2.97 3.67 3.36
N TRP A 117 -2.82 4.74 4.11
CA TRP A 117 -3.87 5.34 4.93
C TRP A 117 -4.81 6.28 4.17
N LEU A 118 -4.34 6.94 3.11
CA LEU A 118 -5.20 7.77 2.26
C LEU A 118 -5.74 6.98 1.06
N ASN A 119 -5.74 5.67 1.15
CA ASN A 119 -6.39 4.76 0.22
C ASN A 119 -7.71 4.24 0.83
N PRO A 120 -8.86 4.86 0.52
CA PRO A 120 -10.13 4.48 1.13
C PRO A 120 -10.55 3.06 0.76
N GLN A 121 -10.13 2.54 -0.40
CA GLN A 121 -10.39 1.16 -0.77
C GLN A 121 -9.69 0.20 0.20
N ALA A 122 -8.44 0.46 0.58
CA ALA A 122 -7.72 -0.36 1.56
C ALA A 122 -8.40 -0.33 2.93
N ILE A 123 -8.92 0.83 3.36
CA ILE A 123 -9.67 0.95 4.62
C ILE A 123 -10.97 0.16 4.56
N ILE A 124 -11.72 0.27 3.45
CA ILE A 124 -13.00 -0.45 3.26
C ILE A 124 -12.76 -1.96 3.23
N ASP A 125 -11.83 -2.41 2.39
CA ASP A 125 -11.52 -3.84 2.25
C ASP A 125 -10.98 -4.42 3.55
N GLY A 126 -10.06 -3.71 4.22
CA GLY A 126 -9.53 -4.10 5.52
C GLY A 126 -10.61 -4.20 6.59
N THR A 127 -11.55 -3.24 6.62
CA THR A 127 -12.65 -3.27 7.58
C THR A 127 -13.61 -4.41 7.29
N MET A 128 -13.99 -4.63 6.03
CA MET A 128 -14.88 -5.72 5.65
C MET A 128 -14.25 -7.09 5.93
N MET A 129 -12.96 -7.26 5.67
CA MET A 129 -12.28 -8.52 5.89
C MET A 129 -11.90 -8.72 7.36
N LEU A 130 -11.11 -7.80 7.94
CA LEU A 130 -10.56 -7.98 9.29
C LEU A 130 -11.60 -7.71 10.37
N GLY A 131 -12.46 -6.71 10.17
CA GLY A 131 -13.54 -6.38 11.10
C GLY A 131 -14.60 -7.48 11.17
N ALA A 132 -15.00 -8.07 10.03
CA ALA A 132 -15.91 -9.20 9.99
C ALA A 132 -15.31 -10.44 10.69
N PHE A 133 -14.02 -10.72 10.46
CA PHE A 133 -13.34 -11.83 11.11
C PHE A 133 -13.28 -11.67 12.64
N ARG A 134 -13.03 -10.45 13.13
CA ARG A 134 -13.03 -10.18 14.56
C ARG A 134 -14.32 -10.63 15.25
N ALA A 135 -15.47 -10.39 14.60
CA ALA A 135 -16.77 -10.78 15.14
C ALA A 135 -16.96 -12.31 15.28
N THR A 136 -16.14 -13.10 14.58
CA THR A 136 -16.21 -14.58 14.59
C THR A 136 -15.14 -15.22 15.47
N LEU A 137 -14.17 -14.43 15.99
CA LEU A 137 -13.10 -14.96 16.80
C LEU A 137 -13.59 -15.33 18.21
N PRO A 138 -13.11 -16.46 18.76
CA PRO A 138 -13.37 -16.81 20.15
C PRO A 138 -12.64 -15.85 21.11
N THR A 139 -13.06 -15.80 22.34
CA THR A 139 -12.40 -15.00 23.40
C THR A 139 -10.90 -15.28 23.45
N GLY A 140 -10.08 -14.23 23.38
CA GLY A 140 -8.62 -14.35 23.34
C GLY A 140 -8.03 -14.66 21.96
N GLY A 141 -8.86 -14.73 20.89
CA GLY A 141 -8.42 -14.98 19.53
C GLY A 141 -7.80 -13.77 18.82
N ASP A 142 -8.04 -12.55 19.32
CA ASP A 142 -7.59 -11.30 18.67
C ASP A 142 -6.07 -11.24 18.51
N VAL A 143 -5.32 -11.50 19.58
CA VAL A 143 -3.84 -11.42 19.56
C VAL A 143 -3.22 -12.42 18.59
N PRO A 144 -3.52 -13.74 18.63
CA PRO A 144 -2.99 -14.68 17.65
C PRO A 144 -3.36 -14.32 16.21
N PHE A 145 -4.57 -13.83 15.96
CA PHE A 145 -5.01 -13.42 14.64
C PHE A 145 -4.20 -12.23 14.12
N ILE A 146 -4.05 -11.17 14.91
CA ILE A 146 -3.29 -9.97 14.55
C ILE A 146 -1.80 -10.29 14.31
N LEU A 147 -1.22 -11.17 15.13
CA LEU A 147 0.16 -11.63 14.91
C LEU A 147 0.29 -12.39 13.59
N GLY A 148 -0.69 -13.21 13.23
CA GLY A 148 -0.74 -13.88 11.94
C GLY A 148 -0.83 -12.88 10.79
N PHE A 149 -1.73 -11.91 10.88
CA PHE A 149 -1.88 -10.83 9.90
C PHE A 149 -0.60 -10.02 9.73
N GLY A 150 0.02 -9.58 10.83
CA GLY A 150 1.29 -8.84 10.80
C GLY A 150 2.41 -9.65 10.16
N SER A 151 2.47 -10.96 10.45
CA SER A 151 3.43 -11.87 9.81
C SER A 151 3.22 -11.96 8.29
N ALA A 152 1.98 -11.94 7.81
CA ALA A 152 1.65 -11.91 6.39
C ALA A 152 2.23 -10.66 5.71
N SER A 153 2.03 -9.48 6.29
CA SER A 153 2.58 -8.22 5.78
C SER A 153 4.11 -8.26 5.72
N VAL A 154 4.77 -8.75 6.77
CA VAL A 154 6.23 -8.90 6.81
C VAL A 154 6.71 -9.83 5.70
N ILE A 155 6.14 -11.04 5.62
CA ILE A 155 6.52 -12.04 4.62
C ILE A 155 6.30 -11.49 3.21
N TRP A 156 5.14 -10.91 2.95
CA TRP A 156 4.78 -10.41 1.62
C TRP A 156 5.69 -9.29 1.14
N PHE A 157 5.78 -8.19 1.88
CA PHE A 157 6.54 -7.02 1.45
C PHE A 157 8.05 -7.27 1.40
N LEU A 158 8.60 -8.08 2.30
CA LEU A 158 10.00 -8.47 2.22
C LEU A 158 10.25 -9.41 1.03
N THR A 159 9.35 -10.34 0.75
CA THR A 159 9.47 -11.24 -0.41
C THR A 159 9.41 -10.46 -1.71
N VAL A 160 8.40 -9.60 -1.89
CA VAL A 160 8.26 -8.74 -3.08
C VAL A 160 9.49 -7.85 -3.26
N SER A 161 9.93 -7.18 -2.19
CA SER A 161 11.11 -6.31 -2.22
C SER A 161 12.38 -7.08 -2.63
N THR A 162 12.58 -8.27 -2.08
CA THR A 162 13.75 -9.10 -2.38
C THR A 162 13.70 -9.61 -3.82
N LEU A 163 12.59 -10.22 -4.24
CA LEU A 163 12.44 -10.77 -5.58
C LEU A 163 12.61 -9.68 -6.65
N VAL A 164 11.94 -8.55 -6.48
CA VAL A 164 12.02 -7.46 -7.45
C VAL A 164 13.41 -6.82 -7.45
N SER A 165 14.06 -6.65 -6.29
CA SER A 165 15.43 -6.12 -6.22
C SER A 165 16.45 -7.04 -6.87
N LEU A 166 16.29 -8.36 -6.75
CA LEU A 166 17.17 -9.35 -7.39
C LEU A 166 16.96 -9.37 -8.92
N LEU A 167 15.71 -9.38 -9.37
CA LEU A 167 15.37 -9.36 -10.79
C LEU A 167 15.70 -8.03 -11.43
N GLY A 168 15.55 -6.92 -10.71
CA GLY A 168 15.80 -5.56 -11.19
C GLY A 168 17.25 -5.32 -11.63
N SER A 169 18.21 -6.12 -11.14
CA SER A 169 19.60 -6.06 -11.61
C SER A 169 19.82 -6.55 -13.06
N LYS A 170 18.85 -7.31 -13.60
CA LYS A 170 18.86 -7.84 -14.96
C LYS A 170 18.15 -6.91 -15.96
N PHE A 171 17.51 -5.83 -15.50
CA PHE A 171 16.76 -4.92 -16.35
C PHE A 171 17.67 -3.79 -16.84
N ASN A 172 17.52 -3.45 -18.13
CA ASN A 172 18.15 -2.27 -18.73
C ASN A 172 17.27 -1.01 -18.48
N GLU A 173 17.81 0.17 -18.79
CA GLU A 173 17.10 1.46 -18.60
C GLU A 173 15.75 1.50 -19.33
N LYS A 174 15.65 0.90 -20.52
CA LYS A 174 14.39 0.86 -21.28
C LYS A 174 13.31 0.11 -20.53
N VAL A 175 13.65 -1.05 -19.96
CA VAL A 175 12.71 -1.86 -19.17
C VAL A 175 12.29 -1.13 -17.88
N LEU A 176 13.26 -0.51 -17.18
CA LEU A 176 12.96 0.29 -15.99
C LEU A 176 12.03 1.47 -16.29
N ASN A 177 12.28 2.18 -17.41
CA ASN A 177 11.42 3.28 -17.85
C ASN A 177 10.00 2.80 -18.22
N VAL A 178 9.88 1.62 -18.86
CA VAL A 178 8.57 1.03 -19.16
C VAL A 178 7.84 0.68 -17.87
N ILE A 179 8.52 0.05 -16.91
CA ILE A 179 7.92 -0.32 -15.61
C ILE A 179 7.47 0.95 -14.86
N ASN A 180 8.31 1.99 -14.78
CA ASN A 180 7.93 3.26 -14.15
C ASN A 180 6.69 3.88 -14.80
N LYS A 181 6.61 3.86 -16.15
CA LYS A 181 5.44 4.36 -16.88
C LYS A 181 4.20 3.52 -16.60
N VAL A 182 4.33 2.18 -16.63
CA VAL A 182 3.20 1.28 -16.32
C VAL A 182 2.73 1.49 -14.87
N CYS A 183 3.64 1.47 -13.90
CA CYS A 183 3.30 1.73 -12.51
C CYS A 183 2.66 3.11 -12.33
N GLY A 184 3.23 4.15 -12.92
CA GLY A 184 2.69 5.51 -12.87
C GLY A 184 1.29 5.62 -13.46
N ALA A 185 1.04 4.99 -14.63
CA ALA A 185 -0.27 4.95 -15.25
C ALA A 185 -1.31 4.22 -14.39
N VAL A 186 -0.94 3.07 -13.80
CA VAL A 186 -1.83 2.31 -12.90
C VAL A 186 -2.13 3.10 -11.63
N ILE A 187 -1.12 3.77 -11.04
CA ILE A 187 -1.32 4.63 -9.86
C ILE A 187 -2.26 5.79 -10.18
N ILE A 188 -2.09 6.45 -11.34
CA ILE A 188 -3.01 7.51 -11.78
C ILE A 188 -4.42 6.96 -11.98
N PHE A 189 -4.55 5.79 -12.60
CA PHE A 189 -5.87 5.15 -12.77
C PHE A 189 -6.57 4.93 -11.43
N TYR A 190 -5.85 4.42 -10.41
CA TYR A 190 -6.41 4.29 -9.05
C TYR A 190 -6.75 5.66 -8.45
N GLY A 191 -5.90 6.67 -8.62
CA GLY A 191 -6.18 8.04 -8.16
C GLY A 191 -7.44 8.63 -8.81
N LEU A 192 -7.63 8.42 -10.12
CA LEU A 192 -8.84 8.83 -10.83
C LEU A 192 -10.08 8.07 -10.36
N LYS A 193 -9.96 6.77 -10.08
CA LYS A 193 -11.04 5.97 -9.49
C LYS A 193 -11.46 6.52 -8.12
N LEU A 194 -10.50 6.92 -7.28
CA LEU A 194 -10.78 7.56 -6.00
C LEU A 194 -11.47 8.92 -6.19
N LEU A 195 -11.01 9.72 -7.15
CA LEU A 195 -11.61 11.01 -7.48
C LEU A 195 -13.04 10.86 -8.01
N TYR A 196 -13.28 9.85 -8.85
CA TYR A 196 -14.63 9.51 -9.31
C TYR A 196 -15.54 9.11 -8.14
N SER A 197 -15.05 8.30 -7.21
CA SER A 197 -15.79 7.92 -6.00
C SER A 197 -16.13 9.15 -5.14
N PHE A 198 -15.21 10.11 -5.04
CA PHE A 198 -15.45 11.39 -4.37
C PHE A 198 -16.55 12.19 -5.07
N ALA A 199 -16.46 12.37 -6.39
CA ALA A 199 -17.46 13.12 -7.18
C ALA A 199 -18.86 12.50 -7.05
N LYS A 200 -18.95 11.17 -7.09
CA LYS A 200 -20.22 10.44 -6.87
C LYS A 200 -20.76 10.67 -5.45
N MET A 201 -19.90 10.67 -4.43
CA MET A 201 -20.30 10.92 -3.05
C MET A 201 -20.75 12.37 -2.81
N MET A 202 -20.25 13.31 -3.63
CA MET A 202 -20.67 14.72 -3.60
C MET A 202 -21.95 14.99 -4.40
N GLY A 203 -22.45 14.00 -5.14
CA GLY A 203 -23.63 14.15 -5.99
C GLY A 203 -23.37 14.96 -7.27
N TRP A 204 -22.11 14.99 -7.74
CA TRP A 204 -21.72 15.69 -8.97
C TRP A 204 -21.86 14.78 -10.22
N LEU A 205 -22.06 13.49 -9.99
CA LEU A 205 -22.20 12.45 -11.01
C LEU A 205 -23.35 11.50 -10.64
#